data_804a973bc40fa3342b85c9d71b4b8ce5
#
_entry.id   804a973bc40fa3342b85c9d71b4b8ce5
#
_cell.length_a   1.000
_cell.length_b   1.000
_cell.length_c   1.000
_cell.angle_alpha   90.00
_cell.angle_beta   90.00
_cell.angle_gamma   90.00
#
_symmetry.space_group_name_H-M   'P 1'
#
loop_
_entity.id
_entity.type
_entity.pdbx_description
1 polymer ?
#
loop_
_entity_poly.entity_id
_entity_poly.type
_entity_poly.pdbx_seq_one_letter_code
_entity_poly.pdbx_strand_id
1 'polypeptide(L)'
;AKTGEKAAVIIRGGPGTGKSVIALNVMGELSRLGHNTHYVTGSKAFTETIRKILGTRGAQQVKYFNSYMGSESGAIDVMVCDEAHRIRKSSNNRFTRKDKRSNRSQLAELFDASKVAVFFIDDRQIVRPDEIGSSALIAEFAKANGIRLYECDLTAQFRCNGSDAFINWVNHTLAIEVTANPFWEASNPYEFKIFNSPVELEKAIHAKVAEKATARMSAGFCWKWSDPDSSGNLLDDVVVGEWKRPWDAKPDAGKLAKGIPTASLWAYDPNGIGQVGCVYTAQGFEFDYIGVIIGKDLIYRSDQGWIGVKEESCDSMVKRSKDKFVDLVKNTYRVLLTRGMKGCYVYFMDEETRKFFESRITK
;
A
#
# COMPACT_ATOMS: atom_id res chain seq x y z
N ALA A 1 -19.04 19.90 12.18
CA ALA A 1 -18.22 21.12 12.28
C ALA A 1 -19.00 22.36 12.76
N LYS A 2 -20.30 22.44 12.49
CA LYS A 2 -21.14 23.59 12.92
C LYS A 2 -21.52 23.59 14.41
N THR A 3 -21.47 22.43 15.07
CA THR A 3 -21.92 22.27 16.49
C THR A 3 -20.83 22.51 17.53
N GLY A 4 -19.57 22.76 17.12
CA GLY A 4 -18.43 22.90 18.04
C GLY A 4 -17.94 21.57 18.66
N GLU A 5 -18.69 20.50 18.51
CA GLU A 5 -18.31 19.16 19.03
C GLU A 5 -17.33 18.46 18.03
N LYS A 6 -16.31 17.82 18.60
CA LYS A 6 -15.41 16.97 17.81
C LYS A 6 -16.11 15.69 17.37
N ALA A 7 -15.87 15.27 16.13
CA ALA A 7 -16.42 14.03 15.59
C ALA A 7 -15.35 13.22 14.82
N ALA A 8 -15.54 11.92 14.84
CA ALA A 8 -14.76 10.96 14.05
C ALA A 8 -15.68 10.15 13.15
N VAL A 9 -15.24 9.88 11.93
CA VAL A 9 -15.90 8.98 10.99
C VAL A 9 -14.89 7.90 10.59
N ILE A 10 -15.18 6.64 10.81
CA ILE A 10 -14.38 5.51 10.33
C ILE A 10 -15.08 4.93 9.13
N ILE A 11 -14.37 4.87 8.00
CA ILE A 11 -14.86 4.29 6.75
C ILE A 11 -13.96 3.09 6.43
N ARG A 12 -14.47 1.89 6.70
CA ARG A 12 -13.75 0.64 6.42
C ARG A 12 -14.01 0.20 4.98
N GLY A 13 -12.99 -0.38 4.38
CA GLY A 13 -13.15 -1.00 3.05
C GLY A 13 -11.92 -1.81 2.68
N GLY A 14 -12.13 -2.94 2.03
CA GLY A 14 -11.06 -3.77 1.48
C GLY A 14 -10.31 -3.10 0.33
N PRO A 15 -9.34 -3.79 -0.29
CA PRO A 15 -8.71 -3.32 -1.52
C PRO A 15 -9.75 -3.13 -2.62
N GLY A 16 -9.72 -2.01 -3.36
CA GLY A 16 -10.62 -1.79 -4.49
C GLY A 16 -12.02 -1.29 -4.16
N THR A 17 -12.33 -0.95 -2.93
CA THR A 17 -13.64 -0.37 -2.55
C THR A 17 -13.76 1.13 -2.84
N GLY A 18 -12.77 1.72 -3.53
CA GLY A 18 -12.80 3.14 -3.93
C GLY A 18 -12.47 4.14 -2.81
N LYS A 19 -11.88 3.69 -1.68
CA LYS A 19 -11.55 4.55 -0.52
C LYS A 19 -10.89 5.87 -0.91
N SER A 20 -9.78 5.84 -1.64
CA SER A 20 -9.04 7.05 -2.02
C SER A 20 -9.82 7.95 -2.96
N VAL A 21 -10.63 7.38 -3.87
CA VAL A 21 -11.51 8.14 -4.76
C VAL A 21 -12.58 8.87 -3.96
N ILE A 22 -13.22 8.19 -3.02
CA ILE A 22 -14.22 8.78 -2.13
C ILE A 22 -13.57 9.86 -1.26
N ALA A 23 -12.39 9.58 -0.69
CA ALA A 23 -11.65 10.52 0.15
C ALA A 23 -11.33 11.83 -0.58
N LEU A 24 -10.86 11.75 -1.83
CA LEU A 24 -10.57 12.92 -2.68
C LEU A 24 -11.85 13.69 -3.04
N ASN A 25 -12.94 12.99 -3.39
CA ASN A 25 -14.22 13.62 -3.68
C ASN A 25 -14.79 14.32 -2.44
N VAL A 26 -14.74 13.69 -1.26
CA VAL A 26 -15.16 14.30 0.01
C VAL A 26 -14.34 15.56 0.32
N MET A 27 -13.02 15.53 0.15
CA MET A 27 -12.18 16.70 0.32
C MET A 27 -12.59 17.83 -0.66
N GLY A 28 -12.77 17.49 -1.94
CA GLY A 28 -13.14 18.45 -2.98
C GLY A 28 -14.47 19.12 -2.70
N GLU A 29 -15.50 18.34 -2.34
CA GLU A 29 -16.84 18.86 -2.06
C GLU A 29 -16.87 19.73 -0.81
N LEU A 30 -16.21 19.31 0.28
CA LEU A 30 -16.12 20.10 1.49
C LEU A 30 -15.35 21.42 1.27
N SER A 31 -14.29 21.40 0.46
CA SER A 31 -13.55 22.61 0.08
C SER A 31 -14.43 23.55 -0.75
N ARG A 32 -15.26 23.02 -1.67
CA ARG A 32 -16.24 23.78 -2.45
C ARG A 32 -17.29 24.44 -1.56
N LEU A 33 -17.65 23.80 -0.46
CA LEU A 33 -18.56 24.35 0.56
C LEU A 33 -17.88 25.36 1.52
N GLY A 34 -16.61 25.70 1.30
CA GLY A 34 -15.86 26.70 2.07
C GLY A 34 -15.24 26.18 3.37
N HIS A 35 -15.21 24.87 3.62
CA HIS A 35 -14.52 24.29 4.77
C HIS A 35 -13.02 24.21 4.56
N ASN A 36 -12.23 24.53 5.60
CA ASN A 36 -10.80 24.25 5.62
C ASN A 36 -10.58 22.74 5.73
N THR A 37 -10.34 22.09 4.59
CA THR A 37 -10.25 20.63 4.48
C THR A 37 -8.86 20.22 4.03
N HIS A 38 -8.26 19.24 4.73
CA HIS A 38 -7.00 18.63 4.36
C HIS A 38 -7.17 17.14 4.01
N TYR A 39 -6.54 16.70 2.93
CA TYR A 39 -6.33 15.29 2.62
C TYR A 39 -4.99 14.85 3.21
N VAL A 40 -5.00 13.82 4.02
CA VAL A 40 -3.85 13.43 4.83
C VAL A 40 -3.56 11.94 4.68
N THR A 41 -2.31 11.57 4.40
CA THR A 41 -1.93 10.17 4.24
C THR A 41 -0.51 9.89 4.71
N GLY A 42 -0.20 8.62 5.00
CA GLY A 42 1.16 8.15 5.30
C GLY A 42 1.98 7.80 4.05
N SER A 43 1.40 7.83 2.84
CA SER A 43 2.08 7.44 1.60
C SER A 43 2.81 8.62 0.95
N LYS A 44 4.15 8.58 0.91
CA LYS A 44 4.94 9.60 0.21
C LYS A 44 4.67 9.59 -1.29
N ALA A 45 4.73 8.43 -1.92
CA ALA A 45 4.53 8.29 -3.35
C ALA A 45 3.16 8.84 -3.78
N PHE A 46 2.09 8.40 -3.12
CA PHE A 46 0.74 8.86 -3.42
C PHE A 46 0.56 10.35 -3.19
N THR A 47 1.06 10.89 -2.06
CA THR A 47 1.01 12.32 -1.76
C THR A 47 1.64 13.17 -2.87
N GLU A 48 2.83 12.80 -3.33
CA GLU A 48 3.54 13.58 -4.35
C GLU A 48 2.87 13.48 -5.71
N THR A 49 2.34 12.31 -6.06
CA THR A 49 1.55 12.13 -7.29
C THR A 49 0.30 13.02 -7.28
N ILE A 50 -0.48 12.99 -6.20
CA ILE A 50 -1.69 13.81 -6.07
C ILE A 50 -1.35 15.32 -6.10
N ARG A 51 -0.29 15.74 -5.40
CA ARG A 51 0.16 17.15 -5.44
C ARG A 51 0.52 17.60 -6.85
N LYS A 52 1.17 16.74 -7.64
CA LYS A 52 1.51 17.03 -9.03
C LYS A 52 0.26 17.18 -9.89
N ILE A 53 -0.75 16.35 -9.69
CA ILE A 53 -2.01 16.39 -10.43
C ILE A 53 -2.84 17.64 -10.07
N LEU A 54 -2.95 17.96 -8.77
CA LEU A 54 -3.77 19.06 -8.27
C LEU A 54 -3.15 20.45 -8.50
N GLY A 55 -1.85 20.51 -8.86
CA GLY A 55 -1.13 21.78 -9.04
C GLY A 55 -0.94 22.54 -7.73
N THR A 56 -0.39 23.77 -7.81
CA THR A 56 0.15 24.50 -6.66
C THR A 56 -0.87 24.78 -5.55
N ARG A 57 -2.10 25.15 -5.89
CA ARG A 57 -3.15 25.48 -4.90
C ARG A 57 -3.68 24.23 -4.20
N GLY A 58 -4.07 23.22 -4.96
CA GLY A 58 -4.59 21.97 -4.41
C GLY A 58 -3.54 21.18 -3.62
N ALA A 59 -2.27 21.26 -4.03
CA ALA A 59 -1.16 20.63 -3.34
C ALA A 59 -1.01 21.06 -1.88
N GLN A 60 -1.43 22.29 -1.53
CA GLN A 60 -1.37 22.80 -0.16
C GLN A 60 -2.33 22.07 0.79
N GLN A 61 -3.40 21.50 0.29
CA GLN A 61 -4.38 20.75 1.08
C GLN A 61 -3.97 19.28 1.30
N VAL A 62 -2.96 18.79 0.56
CA VAL A 62 -2.48 17.40 0.66
C VAL A 62 -1.27 17.35 1.60
N LYS A 63 -1.40 16.65 2.73
CA LYS A 63 -0.42 16.64 3.82
C LYS A 63 -0.07 15.21 4.24
N TYR A 64 0.98 15.08 5.04
CA TYR A 64 1.33 13.85 5.72
C TYR A 64 0.75 13.81 7.13
N PHE A 65 0.55 12.61 7.71
CA PHE A 65 0.11 12.46 9.09
C PHE A 65 1.01 13.20 10.09
N ASN A 66 2.32 13.24 9.87
CA ASN A 66 3.25 13.93 10.76
C ASN A 66 3.31 15.45 10.57
N SER A 67 2.51 16.01 9.67
CA SER A 67 2.46 17.46 9.44
C SER A 67 1.75 18.22 10.57
N TYR A 68 1.07 17.52 11.48
CA TYR A 68 0.24 18.14 12.52
C TYR A 68 0.88 18.13 13.91
N MET A 69 2.14 17.76 14.00
CA MET A 69 2.91 17.88 15.24
C MET A 69 3.04 19.34 15.65
N GLY A 70 2.44 19.70 16.79
CA GLY A 70 2.42 21.09 17.28
C GLY A 70 1.45 22.02 16.57
N SER A 71 0.48 21.50 15.81
CA SER A 71 -0.58 22.30 15.23
C SER A 71 -1.52 22.85 16.31
N GLU A 72 -2.14 24.01 16.04
CA GLU A 72 -3.20 24.57 16.87
C GLU A 72 -4.42 23.64 16.91
N SER A 73 -5.07 23.56 18.08
CA SER A 73 -6.27 22.74 18.26
C SER A 73 -7.41 23.24 17.38
N GLY A 74 -8.02 22.32 16.59
CA GLY A 74 -9.16 22.63 15.74
C GLY A 74 -8.87 23.54 14.55
N ALA A 75 -7.59 23.72 14.19
CA ALA A 75 -7.17 24.54 13.04
C ALA A 75 -7.77 24.08 11.69
N ILE A 76 -8.11 22.79 11.59
CA ILE A 76 -8.66 22.18 10.38
C ILE A 76 -10.13 21.83 10.62
N ASP A 77 -11.04 22.26 9.76
CA ASP A 77 -12.45 21.94 9.90
C ASP A 77 -12.71 20.45 9.67
N VAL A 78 -12.17 19.91 8.56
CA VAL A 78 -12.30 18.48 8.26
C VAL A 78 -10.96 17.92 7.78
N MET A 79 -10.50 16.90 8.45
CA MET A 79 -9.30 16.13 8.08
C MET A 79 -9.72 14.80 7.48
N VAL A 80 -9.40 14.57 6.21
CA VAL A 80 -9.66 13.34 5.49
C VAL A 80 -8.39 12.50 5.49
N CYS A 81 -8.32 11.51 6.37
CA CYS A 81 -7.19 10.61 6.58
C CYS A 81 -7.32 9.37 5.69
N ASP A 82 -6.62 9.31 4.57
CA ASP A 82 -6.58 8.13 3.72
C ASP A 82 -5.42 7.20 4.09
N GLU A 83 -5.59 5.90 3.84
CA GLU A 83 -4.64 4.86 4.27
C GLU A 83 -4.36 4.95 5.79
N ALA A 84 -5.41 5.10 6.61
CA ALA A 84 -5.27 5.36 8.04
C ALA A 84 -4.59 4.21 8.82
N HIS A 85 -4.49 3.00 8.25
CA HIS A 85 -3.68 1.90 8.80
C HIS A 85 -2.18 2.26 8.88
N ARG A 86 -1.71 3.29 8.14
CA ARG A 86 -0.32 3.77 8.17
C ARG A 86 -0.04 4.79 9.29
N ILE A 87 -1.02 5.10 10.13
CA ILE A 87 -0.83 5.92 11.34
C ILE A 87 0.19 5.23 12.24
N ARG A 88 1.14 6.02 12.77
CA ARG A 88 2.23 5.54 13.61
C ARG A 88 2.02 5.90 15.07
N LYS A 89 2.79 5.23 15.95
CA LYS A 89 2.78 5.52 17.38
C LYS A 89 3.18 6.96 17.68
N SER A 90 4.05 7.57 16.88
CA SER A 90 4.53 8.94 17.05
C SER A 90 4.82 9.58 15.68
N SER A 91 4.61 10.89 15.58
CA SER A 91 5.02 11.71 14.43
C SER A 91 6.52 12.00 14.39
N ASN A 92 7.24 11.74 15.47
CA ASN A 92 8.68 11.93 15.52
C ASN A 92 9.40 10.95 14.57
N ASN A 93 10.44 11.43 13.92
CA ASN A 93 11.34 10.61 13.10
C ASN A 93 12.81 10.96 13.42
N ARG A 94 13.75 10.27 12.75
CA ARG A 94 15.18 10.48 12.94
C ARG A 94 15.67 11.91 12.67
N PHE A 95 14.91 12.67 11.87
CA PHE A 95 15.24 14.05 11.50
C PHE A 95 14.52 15.09 12.36
N THR A 96 13.60 14.66 13.24
CA THR A 96 12.88 15.58 14.13
C THR A 96 13.84 16.17 15.16
N ARG A 97 14.01 17.49 15.12
CA ARG A 97 14.85 18.23 16.10
C ARG A 97 14.34 17.99 17.51
N LYS A 98 15.25 17.92 18.50
CA LYS A 98 14.92 17.63 19.90
C LYS A 98 13.89 18.60 20.49
N ASP A 99 14.02 19.88 20.16
CA ASP A 99 13.14 20.97 20.61
C ASP A 99 11.73 20.93 19.99
N LYS A 100 11.55 20.18 18.89
CA LYS A 100 10.27 20.02 18.18
C LYS A 100 9.63 18.65 18.40
N ARG A 101 10.22 17.79 19.21
CA ARG A 101 9.65 16.46 19.46
C ARG A 101 8.35 16.54 20.25
N SER A 102 7.35 15.82 19.78
CA SER A 102 6.09 15.64 20.47
C SER A 102 6.11 14.38 21.32
N ASN A 103 5.53 14.45 22.52
CA ASN A 103 5.28 13.28 23.37
C ASN A 103 3.89 12.67 23.15
N ARG A 104 3.10 13.24 22.23
CA ARG A 104 1.76 12.78 21.89
C ARG A 104 1.82 11.68 20.84
N SER A 105 0.81 10.81 20.83
CA SER A 105 0.62 9.87 19.71
C SER A 105 0.22 10.63 18.44
N GLN A 106 0.63 10.10 17.27
CA GLN A 106 0.23 10.70 15.99
C GLN A 106 -1.30 10.80 15.84
N LEU A 107 -2.02 9.78 16.32
CA LEU A 107 -3.49 9.80 16.33
C LEU A 107 -4.05 10.96 17.17
N ALA A 108 -3.47 11.22 18.36
CA ALA A 108 -3.86 12.34 19.20
C ALA A 108 -3.60 13.70 18.54
N GLU A 109 -2.51 13.84 17.79
CA GLU A 109 -2.20 15.06 17.04
C GLU A 109 -3.20 15.32 15.91
N LEU A 110 -3.61 14.27 15.18
CA LEU A 110 -4.63 14.37 14.13
C LEU A 110 -5.99 14.79 14.68
N PHE A 111 -6.41 14.16 15.77
CA PHE A 111 -7.67 14.52 16.44
C PHE A 111 -7.66 15.92 17.04
N ASP A 112 -6.52 16.34 17.57
CA ASP A 112 -6.41 17.68 18.15
C ASP A 112 -6.48 18.77 17.09
N ALA A 113 -5.74 18.59 15.99
CA ALA A 113 -5.67 19.56 14.90
C ALA A 113 -6.99 19.72 14.12
N SER A 114 -7.93 18.79 14.23
CA SER A 114 -9.17 18.79 13.45
C SER A 114 -10.43 18.91 14.32
N LYS A 115 -11.51 19.50 13.77
CA LYS A 115 -12.85 19.47 14.34
C LYS A 115 -13.55 18.15 13.99
N VAL A 116 -13.39 17.69 12.74
CA VAL A 116 -13.89 16.41 12.26
C VAL A 116 -12.75 15.65 11.60
N ALA A 117 -12.52 14.40 12.01
CA ALA A 117 -11.55 13.51 11.39
C ALA A 117 -12.26 12.33 10.71
N VAL A 118 -12.02 12.14 9.41
CA VAL A 118 -12.58 11.05 8.61
C VAL A 118 -11.44 10.09 8.27
N PHE A 119 -11.53 8.84 8.70
CA PHE A 119 -10.49 7.83 8.52
C PHE A 119 -10.94 6.77 7.52
N PHE A 120 -10.29 6.73 6.36
CA PHE A 120 -10.42 5.63 5.39
C PHE A 120 -9.38 4.56 5.71
N ILE A 121 -9.82 3.34 5.99
CA ILE A 121 -8.95 2.30 6.53
C ILE A 121 -9.23 0.93 5.94
N ASP A 122 -8.17 0.13 5.80
CA ASP A 122 -8.19 -1.31 5.64
C ASP A 122 -7.25 -1.90 6.69
N ASP A 123 -7.79 -2.51 7.73
CA ASP A 123 -7.02 -3.06 8.86
C ASP A 123 -6.02 -4.15 8.45
N ARG A 124 -6.16 -4.71 7.24
CA ARG A 124 -5.31 -5.78 6.69
C ARG A 124 -4.21 -5.29 5.76
N GLN A 125 -4.01 -3.97 5.64
CA GLN A 125 -2.94 -3.39 4.80
C GLN A 125 -1.71 -2.92 5.59
N ILE A 126 -1.59 -3.29 6.85
CA ILE A 126 -0.39 -3.03 7.67
C ILE A 126 0.76 -3.90 7.14
N VAL A 127 1.82 -3.26 6.66
CA VAL A 127 3.03 -3.92 6.12
C VAL A 127 4.30 -3.53 6.90
N ARG A 128 4.20 -2.60 7.87
CA ARG A 128 5.32 -2.18 8.71
C ARG A 128 4.99 -2.34 10.19
N PRO A 129 5.97 -2.72 11.01
CA PRO A 129 5.76 -2.92 12.45
C PRO A 129 5.47 -1.63 13.24
N ASP A 130 5.81 -0.45 12.69
CA ASP A 130 5.56 0.86 13.27
C ASP A 130 4.20 1.47 12.85
N GLU A 131 3.52 0.87 11.89
CA GLU A 131 2.15 1.19 11.51
C GLU A 131 1.20 0.55 12.51
N ILE A 132 0.47 1.38 13.26
CA ILE A 132 -0.44 0.92 14.33
C ILE A 132 -1.89 1.30 14.09
N GLY A 133 -2.16 2.01 12.99
CA GLY A 133 -3.51 2.44 12.65
C GLY A 133 -4.44 1.24 12.48
N SER A 134 -5.51 1.22 13.27
CA SER A 134 -6.59 0.26 13.14
C SER A 134 -7.93 0.91 13.45
N SER A 135 -9.00 0.36 12.90
CA SER A 135 -10.35 0.84 13.20
C SER A 135 -10.65 0.75 14.69
N ALA A 136 -10.21 -0.32 15.36
CA ALA A 136 -10.34 -0.50 16.79
C ALA A 136 -9.59 0.60 17.59
N LEU A 137 -8.32 0.87 17.26
CA LEU A 137 -7.54 1.91 17.94
C LEU A 137 -8.17 3.30 17.80
N ILE A 138 -8.68 3.63 16.60
CA ILE A 138 -9.35 4.92 16.34
C ILE A 138 -10.64 5.01 17.16
N ALA A 139 -11.45 3.94 17.18
CA ALA A 139 -12.70 3.89 17.93
C ALA A 139 -12.47 4.01 19.46
N GLU A 140 -11.49 3.26 19.98
CA GLU A 140 -11.11 3.33 21.41
C GLU A 140 -10.64 4.73 21.78
N PHE A 141 -9.81 5.37 20.95
CA PHE A 141 -9.35 6.73 21.19
C PHE A 141 -10.51 7.73 21.20
N ALA A 142 -11.41 7.65 20.22
CA ALA A 142 -12.58 8.52 20.14
C ALA A 142 -13.46 8.36 21.38
N LYS A 143 -13.76 7.13 21.80
CA LYS A 143 -14.55 6.83 22.99
C LYS A 143 -13.89 7.37 24.27
N ALA A 144 -12.59 7.14 24.45
CA ALA A 144 -11.84 7.59 25.63
C ALA A 144 -11.78 9.11 25.77
N ASN A 145 -11.94 9.86 24.67
CA ASN A 145 -11.88 11.33 24.64
C ASN A 145 -13.26 12.00 24.43
N GLY A 146 -14.36 11.25 24.52
CA GLY A 146 -15.73 11.79 24.38
C GLY A 146 -16.01 12.33 22.97
N ILE A 147 -15.31 11.86 21.94
CA ILE A 147 -15.48 12.25 20.55
C ILE A 147 -16.63 11.43 19.95
N ARG A 148 -17.59 12.11 19.31
CA ARG A 148 -18.70 11.42 18.64
C ARG A 148 -18.18 10.59 17.48
N LEU A 149 -18.47 9.28 17.48
CA LEU A 149 -18.02 8.32 16.49
C LEU A 149 -19.14 7.92 15.54
N TYR A 150 -18.83 7.88 14.25
CA TYR A 150 -19.64 7.30 13.18
C TYR A 150 -18.83 6.23 12.46
N GLU A 151 -19.47 5.14 12.08
CA GLU A 151 -18.82 4.04 11.37
C GLU A 151 -19.59 3.67 10.11
N CYS A 152 -18.87 3.37 9.04
CA CYS A 152 -19.42 3.00 7.74
C CYS A 152 -18.53 1.95 7.10
N ASP A 153 -19.12 0.99 6.43
CA ASP A 153 -18.42 -0.05 5.66
C ASP A 153 -18.68 0.12 4.16
N LEU A 154 -17.62 0.17 3.36
CA LEU A 154 -17.70 0.17 1.90
C LEU A 154 -17.74 -1.27 1.42
N THR A 155 -18.89 -1.68 0.90
CA THR A 155 -19.15 -3.04 0.42
C THR A 155 -18.99 -3.19 -1.09
N ALA A 156 -18.98 -2.08 -1.86
CA ALA A 156 -18.78 -2.13 -3.30
C ALA A 156 -17.32 -2.45 -3.64
N GLN A 157 -17.12 -3.46 -4.50
CA GLN A 157 -15.81 -3.86 -5.00
C GLN A 157 -15.65 -3.41 -6.45
N PHE A 158 -14.61 -2.61 -6.73
CA PHE A 158 -14.29 -2.13 -8.08
C PHE A 158 -13.08 -2.84 -8.70
N ARG A 159 -12.27 -3.56 -7.89
CA ARG A 159 -11.18 -4.41 -8.38
C ARG A 159 -11.68 -5.79 -8.77
N CYS A 160 -10.80 -6.54 -9.41
CA CYS A 160 -11.08 -7.92 -9.78
C CYS A 160 -12.43 -8.08 -10.52
N ASN A 161 -12.71 -7.16 -11.46
CA ASN A 161 -13.99 -7.08 -12.18
C ASN A 161 -15.23 -6.99 -11.27
N GLY A 162 -15.08 -6.34 -10.10
CA GLY A 162 -16.16 -6.19 -9.12
C GLY A 162 -16.40 -7.41 -8.24
N SER A 163 -15.50 -8.38 -8.23
CA SER A 163 -15.65 -9.61 -7.44
C SER A 163 -14.71 -9.64 -6.25
N ASP A 164 -15.24 -9.92 -5.06
CA ASP A 164 -14.44 -10.21 -3.86
C ASP A 164 -13.77 -11.59 -3.90
N ALA A 165 -14.17 -12.46 -4.82
CA ALA A 165 -13.72 -13.86 -4.89
C ALA A 165 -12.19 -13.97 -4.96
N PHE A 166 -11.51 -13.13 -5.76
CA PHE A 166 -10.06 -13.14 -5.85
C PHE A 166 -9.39 -12.72 -4.55
N ILE A 167 -9.87 -11.64 -3.93
CA ILE A 167 -9.33 -11.14 -2.65
C ILE A 167 -9.55 -12.17 -1.55
N ASN A 168 -10.72 -12.79 -1.50
CA ASN A 168 -11.06 -13.84 -0.56
C ASN A 168 -10.19 -15.08 -0.77
N TRP A 169 -9.97 -15.48 -2.04
CA TRP A 169 -9.08 -16.57 -2.37
C TRP A 169 -7.63 -16.28 -1.96
N VAL A 170 -7.11 -15.07 -2.22
CA VAL A 170 -5.78 -14.65 -1.76
C VAL A 170 -5.67 -14.71 -0.24
N ASN A 171 -6.67 -14.16 0.48
CA ASN A 171 -6.70 -14.21 1.95
C ASN A 171 -6.70 -15.64 2.48
N HIS A 172 -7.49 -16.54 1.87
CA HIS A 172 -7.57 -17.94 2.23
C HIS A 172 -6.26 -18.68 1.94
N THR A 173 -5.71 -18.49 0.74
CA THR A 173 -4.48 -19.16 0.29
C THR A 173 -3.26 -18.73 1.12
N LEU A 174 -3.15 -17.46 1.48
CA LEU A 174 -2.11 -16.96 2.38
C LEU A 174 -2.38 -17.28 3.86
N ALA A 175 -3.49 -17.95 4.18
CA ALA A 175 -3.92 -18.23 5.55
C ALA A 175 -3.95 -16.96 6.42
N ILE A 176 -4.45 -15.85 5.86
CA ILE A 176 -4.75 -14.61 6.58
C ILE A 176 -6.15 -14.71 7.18
N GLU A 177 -7.09 -15.31 6.43
CA GLU A 177 -8.47 -15.48 6.83
C GLU A 177 -9.07 -16.71 6.15
N VAL A 178 -9.90 -17.45 6.87
CA VAL A 178 -10.72 -18.52 6.29
C VAL A 178 -11.90 -17.87 5.58
N THR A 179 -12.00 -18.06 4.25
CA THR A 179 -13.05 -17.47 3.43
C THR A 179 -13.86 -18.53 2.70
N ALA A 180 -14.97 -18.13 2.07
CA ALA A 180 -15.80 -19.01 1.25
C ALA A 180 -15.14 -19.40 -0.10
N ASN A 181 -13.99 -18.80 -0.45
CA ASN A 181 -13.29 -19.03 -1.71
C ASN A 181 -11.94 -19.73 -1.50
N PRO A 182 -11.90 -21.04 -1.13
CA PRO A 182 -10.65 -21.77 -0.94
C PRO A 182 -9.95 -22.12 -2.27
N PHE A 183 -10.66 -22.07 -3.37
CA PHE A 183 -10.17 -22.34 -4.72
C PHE A 183 -10.47 -21.17 -5.65
N TRP A 184 -9.57 -20.93 -6.61
CA TRP A 184 -9.75 -20.00 -7.71
C TRP A 184 -10.23 -20.71 -8.96
N GLU A 185 -11.29 -20.22 -9.57
CA GLU A 185 -11.82 -20.78 -10.81
C GLU A 185 -11.14 -20.12 -12.01
N ALA A 186 -10.49 -20.93 -12.86
CA ALA A 186 -9.77 -20.44 -14.04
C ALA A 186 -10.70 -19.76 -15.07
N SER A 187 -12.01 -20.06 -15.04
CA SER A 187 -13.05 -19.45 -15.87
C SER A 187 -13.44 -18.04 -15.43
N ASN A 188 -12.97 -17.57 -14.27
CA ASN A 188 -13.27 -16.23 -13.77
C ASN A 188 -12.72 -15.17 -14.73
N PRO A 189 -13.46 -14.10 -15.05
CA PRO A 189 -13.01 -13.03 -15.94
C PRO A 189 -11.77 -12.26 -15.44
N TYR A 190 -11.44 -12.34 -14.14
CA TYR A 190 -10.17 -11.83 -13.62
C TYR A 190 -9.05 -12.81 -13.94
N GLU A 191 -8.02 -12.36 -14.65
CA GLU A 191 -6.93 -13.22 -15.07
C GLU A 191 -5.92 -13.48 -13.93
N PHE A 192 -5.84 -14.71 -13.42
CA PHE A 192 -4.75 -15.15 -12.57
C PHE A 192 -3.90 -16.18 -13.32
N LYS A 193 -2.59 -15.88 -13.50
CA LYS A 193 -1.66 -16.76 -14.24
C LYS A 193 -0.35 -16.94 -13.50
N ILE A 194 0.15 -18.17 -13.47
CA ILE A 194 1.45 -18.54 -12.94
C ILE A 194 2.41 -18.77 -14.11
N PHE A 195 3.60 -18.19 -14.04
CA PHE A 195 4.65 -18.29 -15.06
C PHE A 195 5.83 -19.11 -14.55
N ASN A 196 6.53 -19.79 -15.47
CA ASN A 196 7.66 -20.65 -15.13
C ASN A 196 8.98 -19.88 -14.97
N SER A 197 9.03 -18.64 -15.46
CA SER A 197 10.21 -17.79 -15.35
C SER A 197 9.85 -16.31 -15.21
N PRO A 198 10.73 -15.49 -14.60
CA PRO A 198 10.52 -14.05 -14.54
C PRO A 198 10.60 -13.40 -15.95
N VAL A 199 11.29 -14.03 -16.89
CA VAL A 199 11.36 -13.58 -18.30
C VAL A 199 9.98 -13.69 -18.95
N GLU A 200 9.30 -14.83 -18.79
CA GLU A 200 7.94 -15.02 -19.32
C GLU A 200 6.94 -14.08 -18.67
N LEU A 201 7.04 -13.91 -17.35
CA LEU A 201 6.21 -12.96 -16.60
C LEU A 201 6.38 -11.54 -17.13
N GLU A 202 7.62 -11.07 -17.26
CA GLU A 202 7.94 -9.74 -17.79
C GLU A 202 7.39 -9.55 -19.20
N LYS A 203 7.61 -10.53 -20.07
CA LYS A 203 7.11 -10.51 -21.46
C LYS A 203 5.57 -10.39 -21.50
N ALA A 204 4.88 -11.10 -20.60
CA ALA A 204 3.42 -11.03 -20.52
C ALA A 204 2.95 -9.65 -20.03
N ILE A 205 3.63 -9.05 -19.05
CA ILE A 205 3.35 -7.69 -18.55
C ILE A 205 3.60 -6.65 -19.64
N HIS A 206 4.71 -6.74 -20.37
CA HIS A 206 4.99 -5.85 -21.51
C HIS A 206 3.95 -5.97 -22.62
N ALA A 207 3.45 -7.19 -22.89
CA ALA A 207 2.37 -7.39 -23.87
C ALA A 207 1.09 -6.64 -23.45
N LYS A 208 0.74 -6.63 -22.16
CA LYS A 208 -0.41 -5.86 -21.65
C LYS A 208 -0.22 -4.34 -21.82
N VAL A 209 1.00 -3.84 -21.63
CA VAL A 209 1.29 -2.43 -21.91
C VAL A 209 1.15 -2.11 -23.40
N ALA A 210 1.59 -3.00 -24.28
CA ALA A 210 1.41 -2.84 -25.73
C ALA A 210 -0.09 -2.83 -26.14
N GLU A 211 -0.95 -3.53 -25.39
CA GLU A 211 -2.40 -3.49 -25.49
C GLU A 211 -3.04 -2.22 -24.86
N LYS A 212 -2.22 -1.23 -24.47
CA LYS A 212 -2.61 0.03 -23.79
C LYS A 212 -3.21 -0.14 -22.40
N ALA A 213 -3.01 -1.28 -21.74
CA ALA A 213 -3.32 -1.46 -20.34
C ALA A 213 -2.23 -0.86 -19.45
N THR A 214 -2.60 -0.40 -18.26
CA THR A 214 -1.63 -0.04 -17.23
C THR A 214 -1.10 -1.31 -16.59
N ALA A 215 0.23 -1.51 -16.58
CA ALA A 215 0.82 -2.68 -15.96
C ALA A 215 2.20 -2.39 -15.37
N ARG A 216 2.56 -3.09 -14.29
CA ARG A 216 3.87 -2.99 -13.61
C ARG A 216 4.31 -4.35 -13.09
N MET A 217 5.64 -4.48 -12.93
CA MET A 217 6.26 -5.58 -12.18
C MET A 217 6.47 -5.17 -10.73
N SER A 218 6.26 -6.08 -9.81
CA SER A 218 6.57 -5.89 -8.38
C SER A 218 7.12 -7.18 -7.77
N ALA A 219 7.79 -7.07 -6.63
CA ALA A 219 8.36 -8.22 -5.96
C ALA A 219 8.31 -8.08 -4.44
N GLY A 220 8.40 -9.22 -3.72
CA GLY A 220 8.73 -9.27 -2.31
C GLY A 220 10.09 -8.63 -2.05
N PHE A 221 10.32 -8.11 -0.83
CA PHE A 221 11.53 -7.37 -0.52
C PHE A 221 12.71 -8.31 -0.20
N CYS A 222 13.09 -9.15 -1.18
CA CYS A 222 14.11 -10.18 -1.03
C CYS A 222 15.51 -9.77 -1.53
N TRP A 223 15.64 -8.61 -2.12
CA TRP A 223 16.91 -8.11 -2.66
C TRP A 223 17.28 -6.78 -2.04
N LYS A 224 18.58 -6.49 -2.03
CA LYS A 224 19.09 -5.20 -1.61
C LYS A 224 18.50 -4.10 -2.50
N TRP A 225 18.18 -2.97 -1.91
CA TRP A 225 17.77 -1.78 -2.65
C TRP A 225 18.91 -0.78 -2.62
N SER A 226 19.70 -0.73 -3.67
CA SER A 226 20.92 0.10 -3.77
C SER A 226 20.57 1.55 -4.10
N ASP A 227 21.52 2.44 -3.83
CA ASP A 227 21.47 3.79 -4.36
C ASP A 227 21.89 3.78 -5.84
N PRO A 228 21.47 4.77 -6.64
CA PRO A 228 21.94 4.93 -8.01
C PRO A 228 23.47 5.04 -8.09
N ASP A 229 24.03 4.67 -9.23
CA ASP A 229 25.46 4.88 -9.51
C ASP A 229 25.81 6.38 -9.62
N SER A 230 27.09 6.68 -9.83
CA SER A 230 27.60 8.06 -9.97
C SER A 230 26.98 8.83 -11.15
N SER A 231 26.45 8.14 -12.14
CA SER A 231 25.77 8.69 -13.32
C SER A 231 24.26 8.83 -13.09
N GLY A 232 23.73 8.31 -11.98
CA GLY A 232 22.33 8.34 -11.64
C GLY A 232 21.51 7.15 -12.17
N ASN A 233 22.17 6.09 -12.69
CA ASN A 233 21.50 4.89 -13.16
C ASN A 233 21.19 3.96 -11.99
N LEU A 234 20.05 3.29 -12.05
CA LEU A 234 19.67 2.27 -11.08
C LEU A 234 20.46 0.98 -11.32
N LEU A 235 20.78 0.27 -10.24
CA LEU A 235 21.48 -1.00 -10.31
C LEU A 235 20.48 -2.16 -10.43
N ASP A 236 20.84 -3.20 -11.17
CA ASP A 236 20.04 -4.41 -11.36
C ASP A 236 20.08 -5.28 -10.09
N ASP A 237 19.43 -4.83 -9.05
CA ASP A 237 19.43 -5.49 -7.73
C ASP A 237 18.51 -6.72 -7.66
N VAL A 238 17.39 -6.71 -8.41
CA VAL A 238 16.43 -7.82 -8.42
C VAL A 238 16.95 -8.89 -9.40
N VAL A 239 17.47 -9.99 -8.85
CA VAL A 239 18.17 -11.03 -9.61
C VAL A 239 17.51 -12.38 -9.40
N VAL A 240 17.12 -13.05 -10.51
CA VAL A 240 16.57 -14.39 -10.51
C VAL A 240 17.25 -15.18 -11.65
N GLY A 241 18.24 -15.99 -11.31
CA GLY A 241 19.10 -16.64 -12.31
C GLY A 241 19.80 -15.60 -13.22
N GLU A 242 19.64 -15.74 -14.52
CA GLU A 242 20.19 -14.81 -15.51
C GLU A 242 19.36 -13.52 -15.67
N TRP A 243 18.09 -13.53 -15.24
CA TRP A 243 17.22 -12.37 -15.31
C TRP A 243 17.54 -11.39 -14.19
N LYS A 244 17.68 -10.10 -14.55
CA LYS A 244 17.95 -9.00 -13.60
C LYS A 244 17.28 -7.72 -14.04
N ARG A 245 16.74 -6.97 -13.05
CA ARG A 245 16.13 -5.66 -13.23
C ARG A 245 16.42 -4.78 -12.03
N PRO A 246 16.45 -3.48 -12.21
CA PRO A 246 16.53 -2.56 -11.09
C PRO A 246 15.22 -2.53 -10.30
N TRP A 247 15.33 -2.28 -9.00
CA TRP A 247 14.22 -1.73 -8.25
C TRP A 247 13.84 -0.35 -8.81
N ASP A 248 12.63 0.10 -8.53
CA ASP A 248 12.30 1.52 -8.66
C ASP A 248 13.23 2.38 -7.79
N ALA A 249 13.36 3.68 -8.11
CA ALA A 249 14.26 4.54 -7.37
C ALA A 249 13.88 4.63 -5.88
N LYS A 250 14.87 4.72 -4.98
CA LYS A 250 14.61 5.00 -3.56
C LYS A 250 13.90 6.34 -3.39
N PRO A 251 13.03 6.48 -2.36
CA PRO A 251 12.34 7.76 -2.08
C PRO A 251 13.28 8.93 -1.77
N ASP A 252 14.50 8.65 -1.35
CA ASP A 252 15.56 9.61 -1.03
C ASP A 252 16.75 9.51 -1.98
N ALA A 253 16.57 8.85 -3.13
CA ALA A 253 17.58 8.79 -4.17
C ALA A 253 18.04 10.20 -4.58
N GLY A 254 19.32 10.36 -4.77
CA GLY A 254 19.93 11.59 -5.26
C GLY A 254 19.51 11.91 -6.72
N LYS A 255 20.41 12.49 -7.49
CA LYS A 255 20.16 12.78 -8.90
C LYS A 255 19.99 11.47 -9.69
N LEU A 256 18.88 11.34 -10.41
CA LEU A 256 18.60 10.23 -11.31
C LEU A 256 18.99 10.59 -12.75
N ALA A 257 19.40 9.60 -13.53
CA ALA A 257 19.66 9.76 -14.94
C ALA A 257 18.36 10.10 -15.70
N LYS A 258 18.52 10.70 -16.88
CA LYS A 258 17.37 11.10 -17.72
C LYS A 258 16.52 9.88 -18.08
N GLY A 259 15.20 10.01 -17.88
CA GLY A 259 14.24 8.95 -18.20
C GLY A 259 13.98 7.98 -17.04
N ILE A 260 14.68 8.08 -15.91
CA ILE A 260 14.39 7.28 -14.72
C ILE A 260 13.40 8.05 -13.84
N PRO A 261 12.18 7.50 -13.60
CA PRO A 261 11.22 8.14 -12.71
C PRO A 261 11.67 8.07 -11.26
N THR A 262 11.29 9.07 -10.48
CA THR A 262 11.42 9.01 -9.02
C THR A 262 10.46 7.96 -8.44
N ALA A 263 10.72 7.49 -7.23
CA ALA A 263 9.85 6.52 -6.53
C ALA A 263 8.37 6.90 -6.54
N SER A 264 8.07 8.19 -6.35
CA SER A 264 6.69 8.70 -6.34
C SER A 264 6.01 8.66 -7.71
N LEU A 265 6.77 8.55 -8.80
CA LEU A 265 6.25 8.52 -10.16
C LEU A 265 6.36 7.15 -10.82
N TRP A 266 7.03 6.18 -10.20
CA TRP A 266 7.23 4.83 -10.77
C TRP A 266 5.95 4.20 -11.29
N ALA A 267 4.88 4.29 -10.50
CA ALA A 267 3.60 3.70 -10.88
C ALA A 267 2.92 4.42 -12.06
N TYR A 268 3.16 5.72 -12.19
CA TYR A 268 2.48 6.61 -13.14
C TYR A 268 3.27 6.87 -14.43
N ASP A 269 4.61 6.98 -14.33
CA ASP A 269 5.46 7.31 -15.47
C ASP A 269 5.62 6.09 -16.40
N PRO A 270 5.43 6.20 -17.73
CA PRO A 270 5.63 5.11 -18.66
C PRO A 270 7.01 4.42 -18.54
N ASN A 271 8.05 5.18 -18.21
CA ASN A 271 9.41 4.63 -18.06
C ASN A 271 9.58 3.74 -16.82
N GLY A 272 8.61 3.72 -15.91
CA GLY A 272 8.61 2.82 -14.75
C GLY A 272 8.45 1.34 -15.11
N ILE A 273 8.08 1.00 -16.37
CA ILE A 273 7.87 -0.39 -16.80
C ILE A 273 9.14 -1.25 -16.74
N GLY A 274 10.31 -0.66 -16.93
CA GLY A 274 11.60 -1.36 -16.85
C GLY A 274 12.12 -1.59 -15.43
N GLN A 275 11.36 -1.24 -14.41
CA GLN A 275 11.72 -1.31 -13.00
C GLN A 275 10.75 -2.22 -12.24
N VAL A 276 11.24 -2.83 -11.17
CA VAL A 276 10.43 -3.63 -10.26
C VAL A 276 10.06 -2.78 -9.05
N GLY A 277 8.77 -2.63 -8.77
CA GLY A 277 8.30 -1.94 -7.57
C GLY A 277 8.27 -2.84 -6.34
N CYS A 278 8.42 -2.25 -5.18
CA CYS A 278 8.19 -2.93 -3.91
C CYS A 278 6.83 -2.57 -3.31
N VAL A 279 6.46 -3.21 -2.20
CA VAL A 279 5.19 -2.92 -1.52
C VAL A 279 5.05 -1.43 -1.15
N TYR A 280 6.13 -0.73 -0.84
CA TYR A 280 6.11 0.67 -0.40
C TYR A 280 5.82 1.67 -1.51
N THR A 281 6.13 1.31 -2.75
CA THR A 281 5.86 2.10 -3.94
C THR A 281 4.60 1.65 -4.67
N ALA A 282 4.22 0.38 -4.57
CA ALA A 282 3.00 -0.17 -5.16
C ALA A 282 1.73 0.13 -4.33
N GLN A 283 1.86 0.26 -3.00
CA GLN A 283 0.73 0.52 -2.11
C GLN A 283 0.12 1.90 -2.35
N GLY A 284 -1.19 1.95 -2.57
CA GLY A 284 -1.93 3.16 -2.93
C GLY A 284 -2.17 3.31 -4.44
N PHE A 285 -1.50 2.52 -5.30
CA PHE A 285 -1.72 2.51 -6.74
C PHE A 285 -2.47 1.26 -7.20
N GLU A 286 -3.07 1.35 -8.37
CA GLU A 286 -3.81 0.29 -9.04
C GLU A 286 -3.36 0.23 -10.51
N PHE A 287 -3.33 -0.99 -11.05
CA PHE A 287 -2.94 -1.26 -12.43
C PHE A 287 -4.00 -2.16 -13.07
N ASP A 288 -4.16 -2.12 -14.38
CA ASP A 288 -4.98 -3.12 -15.05
C ASP A 288 -4.41 -4.52 -14.79
N TYR A 289 -3.07 -4.66 -14.89
CA TYR A 289 -2.37 -5.92 -14.64
C TYR A 289 -1.17 -5.70 -13.73
N ILE A 290 -0.93 -6.62 -12.83
CA ILE A 290 0.23 -6.64 -11.96
C ILE A 290 1.02 -7.93 -12.15
N GLY A 291 2.33 -7.82 -12.37
CA GLY A 291 3.28 -8.94 -12.30
C GLY A 291 3.90 -8.99 -10.92
N VAL A 292 3.86 -10.13 -10.25
CA VAL A 292 4.37 -10.29 -8.88
C VAL A 292 5.40 -11.41 -8.83
N ILE A 293 6.60 -11.10 -8.35
CA ILE A 293 7.61 -12.11 -8.00
C ILE A 293 7.46 -12.41 -6.51
N ILE A 294 7.05 -13.63 -6.18
CA ILE A 294 7.04 -14.12 -4.80
C ILE A 294 8.42 -14.68 -4.49
N GLY A 295 9.10 -14.04 -3.56
CA GLY A 295 10.45 -14.38 -3.14
C GLY A 295 10.49 -15.53 -2.13
N LYS A 296 11.68 -15.78 -1.60
CA LYS A 296 11.89 -16.86 -0.62
C LYS A 296 11.69 -16.42 0.83
N ASP A 297 11.36 -15.16 1.07
CA ASP A 297 11.06 -14.64 2.41
C ASP A 297 9.74 -15.17 2.99
N LEU A 298 8.87 -15.75 2.13
CA LEU A 298 7.66 -16.46 2.51
C LEU A 298 7.51 -17.72 1.67
N ILE A 299 7.61 -18.88 2.28
CA ILE A 299 7.50 -20.18 1.62
C ILE A 299 6.40 -21.03 2.26
N TYR A 300 5.84 -21.97 1.49
CA TYR A 300 4.86 -22.92 1.96
C TYR A 300 5.48 -24.33 2.01
N ARG A 301 5.18 -25.08 3.08
CA ARG A 301 5.51 -26.50 3.21
C ARG A 301 4.26 -27.26 3.62
N SER A 302 4.07 -28.43 3.02
CA SER A 302 2.86 -29.25 3.23
C SER A 302 2.66 -29.70 4.68
N ASP A 303 3.74 -29.88 5.41
CA ASP A 303 3.76 -30.34 6.82
C ASP A 303 3.74 -29.20 7.84
N GLN A 304 4.13 -27.95 7.44
CA GLN A 304 4.29 -26.82 8.35
C GLN A 304 3.42 -25.60 8.01
N GLY A 305 2.84 -25.60 6.80
CA GLY A 305 2.11 -24.44 6.31
C GLY A 305 3.05 -23.29 5.87
N TRP A 306 2.66 -22.05 6.13
CA TRP A 306 3.43 -20.87 5.77
C TRP A 306 4.59 -20.61 6.72
N ILE A 307 5.78 -20.48 6.17
CA ILE A 307 7.03 -20.22 6.89
C ILE A 307 7.62 -18.89 6.40
N GLY A 308 7.93 -18.01 7.33
CA GLY A 308 8.69 -16.80 7.06
C GLY A 308 10.19 -17.04 7.20
N VAL A 309 10.95 -16.79 6.14
CA VAL A 309 12.40 -16.98 6.10
C VAL A 309 13.07 -15.60 6.20
N LYS A 310 13.44 -15.19 7.43
CA LYS A 310 13.99 -13.86 7.70
C LYS A 310 15.29 -13.58 6.94
N GLU A 311 16.09 -14.58 6.73
CA GLU A 311 17.39 -14.52 6.05
C GLU A 311 17.21 -14.07 4.59
N GLU A 312 16.13 -14.50 3.96
CA GLU A 312 15.78 -14.18 2.56
C GLU A 312 15.12 -12.79 2.40
N SER A 313 14.75 -12.12 3.49
CA SER A 313 14.21 -10.77 3.42
C SER A 313 15.30 -9.72 3.54
N CYS A 314 15.25 -8.67 2.75
CA CYS A 314 16.09 -7.47 2.86
C CYS A 314 15.38 -6.30 3.56
N ASP A 315 14.12 -6.46 3.98
CA ASP A 315 13.42 -5.44 4.76
C ASP A 315 13.87 -5.46 6.23
N SER A 316 14.78 -4.56 6.56
CA SER A 316 15.35 -4.48 7.91
C SER A 316 14.32 -4.14 9.00
N MET A 317 13.23 -3.45 8.67
CA MET A 317 12.17 -3.12 9.64
C MET A 317 11.30 -4.34 9.91
N VAL A 318 10.89 -5.03 8.85
CA VAL A 318 10.06 -6.24 8.94
C VAL A 318 10.85 -7.37 9.61
N LYS A 319 12.14 -7.56 9.28
CA LYS A 319 13.04 -8.54 9.95
C LYS A 319 13.10 -8.38 11.47
N ARG A 320 13.04 -7.15 11.98
CA ARG A 320 13.09 -6.86 13.43
C ARG A 320 11.77 -7.09 14.14
N SER A 321 10.69 -7.35 13.44
CA SER A 321 9.34 -7.47 14.02
C SER A 321 9.10 -8.76 14.82
N LYS A 322 10.11 -9.63 14.96
CA LYS A 322 10.06 -10.90 15.73
C LYS A 322 8.85 -11.77 15.31
N ASP A 323 7.85 -11.86 16.18
CA ASP A 323 6.69 -12.74 16.00
C ASP A 323 5.74 -12.28 14.90
N LYS A 324 5.78 -10.99 14.51
CA LYS A 324 4.93 -10.43 13.46
C LYS A 324 5.51 -10.59 12.04
N PHE A 325 6.70 -11.18 11.90
CA PHE A 325 7.38 -11.24 10.61
C PHE A 325 6.53 -11.93 9.54
N VAL A 326 6.03 -13.13 9.84
CA VAL A 326 5.22 -13.91 8.89
C VAL A 326 3.96 -13.16 8.47
N ASP A 327 3.25 -12.56 9.41
CA ASP A 327 2.01 -11.82 9.13
C ASP A 327 2.27 -10.58 8.27
N LEU A 328 3.35 -9.85 8.54
CA LEU A 328 3.73 -8.68 7.75
C LEU A 328 4.14 -9.05 6.32
N VAL A 329 4.86 -10.17 6.13
CA VAL A 329 5.22 -10.64 4.80
C VAL A 329 4.00 -11.18 4.05
N LYS A 330 3.09 -11.90 4.71
CA LYS A 330 1.79 -12.28 4.13
C LYS A 330 1.00 -11.06 3.68
N ASN A 331 0.91 -10.02 4.52
CA ASN A 331 0.24 -8.77 4.17
C ASN A 331 0.93 -8.08 2.98
N THR A 332 2.26 -8.12 2.92
CA THR A 332 3.02 -7.61 1.77
C THR A 332 2.57 -8.29 0.48
N TYR A 333 2.58 -9.61 0.44
CA TYR A 333 2.14 -10.35 -0.76
C TYR A 333 0.64 -10.17 -1.04
N ARG A 334 -0.21 -10.11 -0.02
CA ARG A 334 -1.62 -9.76 -0.20
C ARG A 334 -1.78 -8.40 -0.90
N VAL A 335 -1.04 -7.39 -0.44
CA VAL A 335 -1.06 -6.06 -1.05
C VAL A 335 -0.61 -6.12 -2.51
N LEU A 336 0.50 -6.80 -2.81
CA LEU A 336 1.03 -6.89 -4.17
C LEU A 336 0.07 -7.66 -5.10
N LEU A 337 -0.41 -8.82 -4.69
CA LEU A 337 -1.30 -9.67 -5.48
C LEU A 337 -2.64 -8.98 -5.81
N THR A 338 -3.09 -8.07 -4.95
CA THR A 338 -4.38 -7.37 -5.11
C THR A 338 -4.26 -5.98 -5.76
N ARG A 339 -3.15 -5.66 -6.45
CA ARG A 339 -2.99 -4.37 -7.17
C ARG A 339 -3.57 -4.38 -8.58
N GLY A 340 -3.84 -5.55 -9.15
CA GLY A 340 -4.47 -5.67 -10.47
C GLY A 340 -5.96 -5.42 -10.43
N MET A 341 -6.47 -4.69 -11.44
CA MET A 341 -7.91 -4.49 -11.67
C MET A 341 -8.49 -5.62 -12.51
N LYS A 342 -7.74 -6.09 -13.52
CA LYS A 342 -8.15 -7.09 -14.51
C LYS A 342 -7.38 -8.40 -14.39
N GLY A 343 -6.15 -8.36 -13.83
CA GLY A 343 -5.37 -9.58 -13.66
C GLY A 343 -4.13 -9.43 -12.80
N CYS A 344 -3.70 -10.58 -12.27
CA CYS A 344 -2.48 -10.75 -11.49
C CYS A 344 -1.68 -11.92 -12.07
N TYR A 345 -0.45 -11.66 -12.48
CA TYR A 345 0.48 -12.62 -13.04
C TYR A 345 1.60 -12.87 -12.06
N VAL A 346 1.96 -14.12 -11.81
CA VAL A 346 2.86 -14.46 -10.70
C VAL A 346 3.98 -15.39 -11.15
N TYR A 347 5.18 -15.15 -10.62
CA TYR A 347 6.29 -16.08 -10.62
C TYR A 347 6.73 -16.36 -9.19
N PHE A 348 7.04 -17.61 -8.88
CA PHE A 348 7.47 -18.06 -7.56
C PHE A 348 8.94 -18.47 -7.59
N MET A 349 9.74 -17.99 -6.65
CA MET A 349 11.13 -18.44 -6.48
C MET A 349 11.23 -19.80 -5.75
N ASP A 350 10.18 -20.22 -5.06
CA ASP A 350 10.09 -21.50 -4.35
C ASP A 350 9.08 -22.42 -5.04
N GLU A 351 9.55 -23.59 -5.46
CA GLU A 351 8.78 -24.54 -6.26
C GLU A 351 7.62 -25.18 -5.49
N GLU A 352 7.79 -25.46 -4.19
CA GLU A 352 6.73 -26.04 -3.38
C GLU A 352 5.60 -25.03 -3.13
N THR A 353 5.95 -23.77 -2.92
CA THR A 353 5.01 -22.67 -2.85
C THR A 353 4.24 -22.48 -4.16
N ARG A 354 4.92 -22.61 -5.31
CA ARG A 354 4.28 -22.59 -6.64
C ARG A 354 3.23 -23.69 -6.76
N LYS A 355 3.63 -24.93 -6.47
CA LYS A 355 2.73 -26.10 -6.51
C LYS A 355 1.54 -25.96 -5.58
N PHE A 356 1.74 -25.38 -4.40
CA PHE A 356 0.66 -25.09 -3.47
C PHE A 356 -0.37 -24.12 -4.10
N PHE A 357 0.07 -23.02 -4.70
CA PHE A 357 -0.84 -22.10 -5.39
C PHE A 357 -1.55 -22.78 -6.56
N GLU A 358 -0.83 -23.57 -7.39
CA GLU A 358 -1.42 -24.32 -8.48
C GLU A 358 -2.51 -25.28 -8.01
N SER A 359 -2.31 -25.93 -6.85
CA SER A 359 -3.30 -26.82 -6.24
C SER A 359 -4.59 -26.11 -5.77
N ARG A 360 -4.54 -24.75 -5.68
CA ARG A 360 -5.68 -23.92 -5.29
C ARG A 360 -6.41 -23.31 -6.48
N ILE A 361 -6.08 -23.74 -7.70
CA ILE A 361 -6.74 -23.30 -8.94
C ILE A 361 -7.52 -24.52 -9.48
N THR A 362 -8.81 -24.33 -9.69
CA THR A 362 -9.66 -25.31 -10.38
C THR A 362 -9.72 -24.99 -11.87
N LYS A 363 -9.76 -26.05 -12.69
CA LYS A 363 -9.84 -25.94 -14.16
C LYS A 363 -11.22 -25.53 -14.63
#